data_27fd1687ae3d96cd2c658b1842519009
#
_entry.id   27fd1687ae3d96cd2c658b1842519009
#
_cell.length_a   1.000
_cell.length_b   1.000
_cell.length_c   1.000
_cell.angle_alpha   90.00
_cell.angle_beta   90.00
_cell.angle_gamma   90.00
#
_symmetry.space_group_name_H-M   'P 1'
#
loop_
_entity.id
_entity.type
_entity.pdbx_description
1 polymer ?
#
loop_
_entity_poly.entity_id
_entity_poly.type
_entity_poly.pdbx_seq_one_letter_code
_entity_poly.pdbx_strand_id
1 'polypeptide(L)'
;MPTFKVTHEINCNVETFWKVFFDKEFNEKLYRENLGFPEFNVVSQNETETQITRKCAGKPKLNMPGPVMKLLGDGFRYTEEGTYDKKSGIWRWKMIPSTLADKLRQEGTLRIEAIGDTKVRRVAELINEAKVFAIGGLLESSAEKQLREGWDQSAVFMNKWLASHPAT
;
A
#
# COMPACT_ATOMS: atom_id res chain seq x y z
N MET A 1 14.51 -12.33 7.99
CA MET A 1 13.46 -12.59 6.96
C MET A 1 12.89 -11.27 6.47
N PRO A 2 12.78 -11.06 5.18
CA PRO A 2 12.26 -9.81 4.63
C PRO A 2 10.73 -9.70 4.74
N THR A 3 10.16 -10.18 5.81
CA THR A 3 8.73 -10.11 6.07
C THR A 3 8.47 -9.27 7.32
N PHE A 4 7.39 -8.49 7.28
CA PHE A 4 6.99 -7.71 8.46
C PHE A 4 5.49 -7.47 8.46
N LYS A 5 4.99 -7.04 9.60
CA LYS A 5 3.58 -6.82 9.86
C LYS A 5 3.37 -5.44 10.43
N VAL A 6 2.36 -4.73 9.95
CA VAL A 6 1.93 -3.45 10.51
C VAL A 6 0.46 -3.50 10.86
N THR A 7 0.10 -2.89 11.98
CA THR A 7 -1.26 -2.91 12.50
C THR A 7 -1.67 -1.50 12.90
N HIS A 8 -2.85 -1.09 12.48
CA HIS A 8 -3.38 0.25 12.78
C HIS A 8 -4.86 0.18 13.12
N GLU A 9 -5.31 1.08 13.98
CA GLU A 9 -6.73 1.25 14.27
C GLU A 9 -7.31 2.31 13.34
N ILE A 10 -8.46 1.99 12.73
CA ILE A 10 -9.16 2.89 11.81
C ILE A 10 -10.57 3.11 12.36
N ASN A 11 -11.00 4.35 12.39
CA ASN A 11 -12.24 4.80 13.04
C ASN A 11 -13.45 4.65 12.12
N CYS A 12 -13.78 3.42 11.76
CA CYS A 12 -14.97 3.08 10.98
C CYS A 12 -15.29 1.60 11.15
N ASN A 13 -16.45 1.17 10.63
CA ASN A 13 -16.78 -0.25 10.56
C ASN A 13 -16.11 -0.90 9.32
N VAL A 14 -16.20 -2.22 9.23
CA VAL A 14 -15.56 -2.99 8.14
C VAL A 14 -16.08 -2.55 6.77
N GLU A 15 -17.39 -2.40 6.62
CA GLU A 15 -17.97 -2.01 5.32
C GLU A 15 -17.48 -0.65 4.85
N THR A 16 -17.44 0.33 5.75
CA THR A 16 -16.95 1.67 5.44
C THR A 16 -15.48 1.66 5.09
N PHE A 17 -14.68 0.84 5.79
CA PHE A 17 -13.27 0.71 5.46
C PHE A 17 -13.06 0.35 3.99
N TRP A 18 -13.72 -0.71 3.53
CA TRP A 18 -13.52 -1.16 2.14
C TRP A 18 -14.06 -0.15 1.13
N LYS A 19 -15.15 0.56 1.44
CA LYS A 19 -15.62 1.65 0.58
C LYS A 19 -14.55 2.72 0.38
N VAL A 20 -13.92 3.15 1.46
CA VAL A 20 -12.87 4.18 1.41
C VAL A 20 -11.61 3.62 0.74
N PHE A 21 -11.26 2.39 1.06
CA PHE A 21 -10.08 1.74 0.47
C PHE A 21 -10.16 1.67 -1.06
N PHE A 22 -11.35 1.46 -1.62
CA PHE A 22 -11.56 1.40 -3.06
C PHE A 22 -12.02 2.72 -3.68
N ASP A 23 -12.11 3.79 -2.89
CA ASP A 23 -12.47 5.10 -3.40
C ASP A 23 -11.29 5.73 -4.15
N LYS A 24 -11.52 6.06 -5.42
CA LYS A 24 -10.47 6.60 -6.29
C LYS A 24 -9.92 7.93 -5.78
N GLU A 25 -10.81 8.85 -5.40
CA GLU A 25 -10.41 10.17 -4.92
C GLU A 25 -9.58 10.07 -3.64
N PHE A 26 -10.00 9.21 -2.71
CA PHE A 26 -9.25 8.96 -1.48
C PHE A 26 -7.83 8.51 -1.81
N ASN A 27 -7.69 7.50 -2.67
CA ASN A 27 -6.38 6.94 -3.01
C ASN A 27 -5.49 7.97 -3.72
N GLU A 28 -6.03 8.73 -4.67
CA GLU A 28 -5.24 9.72 -5.37
C GLU A 28 -4.77 10.83 -4.43
N LYS A 29 -5.61 11.26 -3.51
CA LYS A 29 -5.23 12.25 -2.50
C LYS A 29 -4.22 11.70 -1.49
N LEU A 30 -4.41 10.46 -1.06
CA LEU A 30 -3.46 9.82 -0.15
C LEU A 30 -2.06 9.79 -0.74
N TYR A 31 -1.92 9.27 -1.94
CA TYR A 31 -0.61 9.10 -2.55
C TYR A 31 -0.01 10.41 -3.06
N ARG A 32 -0.78 11.23 -3.76
CA ARG A 32 -0.25 12.46 -4.35
C ARG A 32 -0.02 13.56 -3.31
N GLU A 33 -1.00 13.82 -2.46
CA GLU A 33 -0.96 14.94 -1.52
C GLU A 33 -0.31 14.58 -0.20
N ASN A 34 -0.73 13.46 0.41
CA ASN A 34 -0.25 13.10 1.74
C ASN A 34 1.13 12.43 1.71
N LEU A 35 1.32 11.45 0.83
CA LEU A 35 2.59 10.74 0.70
C LEU A 35 3.56 11.42 -0.27
N GLY A 36 3.09 12.39 -1.03
CA GLY A 36 3.93 13.22 -1.89
C GLY A 36 4.45 12.52 -3.15
N PHE A 37 3.75 11.50 -3.64
CA PHE A 37 4.15 10.82 -4.87
C PHE A 37 4.03 11.79 -6.06
N PRO A 38 5.10 11.97 -6.86
CA PRO A 38 5.02 12.80 -8.07
C PRO A 38 3.94 12.34 -9.06
N GLU A 39 3.69 11.03 -9.12
CA GLU A 39 2.66 10.46 -10.00
C GLU A 39 1.96 9.31 -9.28
N PHE A 40 0.65 9.26 -9.39
CA PHE A 40 -0.16 8.13 -8.92
C PHE A 40 -1.51 8.13 -9.61
N ASN A 41 -1.92 6.97 -10.14
CA ASN A 41 -3.22 6.77 -10.78
C ASN A 41 -3.80 5.40 -10.43
N VAL A 42 -5.12 5.37 -10.23
CA VAL A 42 -5.85 4.11 -10.28
C VAL A 42 -6.12 3.85 -11.77
N VAL A 43 -5.42 2.87 -12.33
CA VAL A 43 -5.48 2.56 -13.76
C VAL A 43 -6.76 1.83 -14.12
N SER A 44 -7.15 0.86 -13.31
CA SER A 44 -8.38 0.10 -13.51
C SER A 44 -8.88 -0.46 -12.19
N GLN A 45 -10.18 -0.63 -12.10
CA GLN A 45 -10.82 -1.25 -10.95
C GLN A 45 -12.10 -1.91 -11.41
N ASN A 46 -12.24 -3.19 -11.14
CA ASN A 46 -13.37 -3.98 -11.59
C ASN A 46 -13.94 -4.77 -10.42
N GLU A 47 -15.26 -4.79 -10.32
CA GLU A 47 -15.96 -5.54 -9.30
C GLU A 47 -16.87 -6.58 -9.90
N THR A 48 -16.80 -7.80 -9.34
CA THR A 48 -17.72 -8.90 -9.64
C THR A 48 -18.45 -9.31 -8.37
N GLU A 49 -19.27 -10.34 -8.44
CA GLU A 49 -19.96 -10.86 -7.25
C GLU A 49 -19.00 -11.45 -6.22
N THR A 50 -17.82 -11.92 -6.66
CA THR A 50 -16.87 -12.65 -5.81
C THR A 50 -15.63 -11.86 -5.46
N GLN A 51 -15.26 -10.83 -6.25
CA GLN A 51 -14.00 -10.14 -6.04
C GLN A 51 -14.00 -8.72 -6.57
N ILE A 52 -13.04 -7.93 -6.07
CA ILE A 52 -12.69 -6.62 -6.63
C ILE A 52 -11.23 -6.68 -7.02
N THR A 53 -10.91 -6.33 -8.27
CA THR A 53 -9.54 -6.24 -8.74
C THR A 53 -9.19 -4.78 -8.98
N ARG A 54 -7.94 -4.40 -8.71
CA ARG A 54 -7.49 -3.03 -8.92
C ARG A 54 -6.04 -3.02 -9.39
N LYS A 55 -5.77 -2.14 -10.36
CA LYS A 55 -4.42 -1.87 -10.81
C LYS A 55 -4.13 -0.38 -10.62
N CYS A 56 -3.03 -0.08 -9.94
CA CYS A 56 -2.53 1.29 -9.75
C CYS A 56 -1.16 1.43 -10.39
N ALA A 57 -0.81 2.65 -10.77
CA ALA A 57 0.52 2.97 -11.27
C ALA A 57 1.02 4.21 -10.53
N GLY A 58 2.29 4.20 -10.13
CA GLY A 58 2.85 5.29 -9.37
C GLY A 58 4.33 5.49 -9.55
N LYS A 59 4.75 6.71 -9.23
CA LYS A 59 6.15 7.07 -9.05
C LYS A 59 6.29 7.51 -7.60
N PRO A 60 6.93 6.70 -6.75
CA PRO A 60 7.02 7.03 -5.33
C PRO A 60 8.00 8.17 -5.07
N LYS A 61 7.80 8.84 -3.95
CA LYS A 61 8.80 9.75 -3.40
C LYS A 61 9.75 8.90 -2.57
N LEU A 62 10.94 8.63 -3.12
CA LEU A 62 11.93 7.81 -2.46
C LEU A 62 12.87 8.64 -1.60
N ASN A 63 13.06 8.22 -0.36
CA ASN A 63 14.01 8.81 0.56
C ASN A 63 14.89 7.69 1.11
N MET A 64 15.87 7.29 0.32
CA MET A 64 16.72 6.14 0.58
C MET A 64 18.19 6.52 0.47
N PRO A 65 19.10 5.68 1.03
CA PRO A 65 20.54 5.93 0.89
C PRO A 65 20.99 6.08 -0.56
N GLY A 66 22.05 6.87 -0.76
CA GLY A 66 22.59 7.15 -2.09
C GLY A 66 22.80 5.93 -2.98
N PRO A 67 23.46 4.85 -2.51
CA PRO A 67 23.66 3.64 -3.31
C PRO A 67 22.36 3.00 -3.79
N VAL A 68 21.30 3.04 -2.97
CA VAL A 68 19.97 2.51 -3.33
C VAL A 68 19.32 3.40 -4.39
N MET A 69 19.37 4.72 -4.19
CA MET A 69 18.83 5.69 -5.16
C MET A 69 19.53 5.56 -6.52
N LYS A 70 20.84 5.36 -6.51
CA LYS A 70 21.62 5.17 -7.74
C LYS A 70 21.21 3.90 -8.47
N LEU A 71 20.96 2.83 -7.72
CA LEU A 71 20.55 1.55 -8.32
C LEU A 71 19.15 1.65 -8.95
N LEU A 72 18.19 2.26 -8.24
CA LEU A 72 16.81 2.36 -8.72
C LEU A 72 16.66 3.37 -9.85
N GLY A 73 17.46 4.44 -9.84
CA GLY A 73 17.40 5.51 -10.83
C GLY A 73 16.30 6.52 -10.57
N ASP A 74 16.43 7.70 -11.20
CA ASP A 74 15.48 8.82 -11.00
C ASP A 74 14.09 8.55 -11.55
N GLY A 75 13.99 7.64 -12.52
CA GLY A 75 12.72 7.31 -13.17
C GLY A 75 12.02 6.10 -12.59
N PHE A 76 12.38 5.65 -11.39
CA PHE A 76 11.76 4.48 -10.79
C PHE A 76 10.26 4.63 -10.69
N ARG A 77 9.52 3.68 -11.26
CA ARG A 77 8.07 3.60 -11.23
C ARG A 77 7.64 2.18 -10.91
N TYR A 78 6.38 2.02 -10.55
CA TYR A 78 5.82 0.70 -10.31
C TYR A 78 4.36 0.65 -10.73
N THR A 79 3.86 -0.57 -10.93
CA THR A 79 2.44 -0.85 -10.93
C THR A 79 2.14 -1.76 -9.75
N GLU A 80 0.92 -1.65 -9.23
CA GLU A 80 0.44 -2.52 -8.17
C GLU A 80 -0.82 -3.19 -8.64
N GLU A 81 -0.86 -4.51 -8.55
CA GLU A 81 -2.04 -5.29 -8.90
C GLU A 81 -2.54 -6.00 -7.65
N GLY A 82 -3.82 -5.91 -7.40
CA GLY A 82 -4.41 -6.54 -6.23
C GLY A 82 -5.81 -7.09 -6.49
N THR A 83 -6.19 -8.02 -5.63
CA THR A 83 -7.49 -8.68 -5.66
C THR A 83 -8.04 -8.79 -4.24
N TYR A 84 -9.26 -8.31 -4.06
CA TYR A 84 -10.02 -8.48 -2.82
C TYR A 84 -10.99 -9.63 -3.01
N ASP A 85 -10.83 -10.68 -2.20
CA ASP A 85 -11.76 -11.81 -2.20
C ASP A 85 -12.89 -11.52 -1.21
N LYS A 86 -14.11 -11.37 -1.72
CA LYS A 86 -15.27 -11.01 -0.90
C LYS A 86 -15.63 -12.09 0.12
N LYS A 87 -15.31 -13.33 -0.17
CA LYS A 87 -15.60 -14.44 0.75
C LYS A 87 -14.68 -14.45 1.97
N SER A 88 -13.38 -14.31 1.74
CA SER A 88 -12.39 -14.30 2.84
C SER A 88 -12.22 -12.92 3.48
N GLY A 89 -12.57 -11.84 2.76
CA GLY A 89 -12.34 -10.48 3.23
C GLY A 89 -10.88 -10.09 3.20
N ILE A 90 -10.07 -10.73 2.36
CA ILE A 90 -8.64 -10.47 2.28
C ILE A 90 -8.30 -9.81 0.94
N TRP A 91 -7.55 -8.72 1.02
CA TRP A 91 -6.91 -8.05 -0.11
C TRP A 91 -5.50 -8.59 -0.26
N ARG A 92 -5.16 -9.05 -1.47
CA ARG A 92 -3.80 -9.51 -1.81
C ARG A 92 -3.27 -8.66 -2.95
N TRP A 93 -2.06 -8.15 -2.78
CA TRP A 93 -1.47 -7.25 -3.76
C TRP A 93 0.00 -7.58 -4.01
N LYS A 94 0.47 -7.15 -5.15
CA LYS A 94 1.89 -7.26 -5.49
C LYS A 94 2.32 -6.06 -6.31
N MET A 95 3.55 -5.58 -6.04
CA MET A 95 4.18 -4.49 -6.76
C MET A 95 5.00 -5.05 -7.91
N ILE A 96 4.91 -4.41 -9.07
CA ILE A 96 5.70 -4.72 -10.24
C ILE A 96 6.58 -3.51 -10.53
N PRO A 97 7.88 -3.58 -10.22
CA PRO A 97 8.77 -2.43 -10.40
C PRO A 97 9.13 -2.22 -11.86
N SER A 98 9.45 -0.98 -12.22
CA SER A 98 9.88 -0.62 -13.58
C SER A 98 11.29 -1.11 -13.91
N THR A 99 12.08 -1.45 -12.89
CA THR A 99 13.42 -1.97 -13.04
C THR A 99 13.66 -3.07 -12.00
N LEU A 100 14.60 -3.97 -12.26
CA LEU A 100 14.95 -5.06 -11.35
C LEU A 100 13.76 -5.96 -10.99
N ALA A 101 12.85 -6.19 -11.93
CA ALA A 101 11.60 -6.93 -11.67
C ALA A 101 11.86 -8.37 -11.22
N ASP A 102 12.97 -8.97 -11.63
CA ASP A 102 13.36 -10.32 -11.23
C ASP A 102 14.12 -10.36 -9.88
N LYS A 103 14.44 -9.19 -9.32
CA LYS A 103 15.25 -9.06 -8.10
C LYS A 103 14.50 -8.44 -6.94
N LEU A 104 13.47 -7.65 -7.20
CA LEU A 104 12.68 -6.97 -6.18
C LEU A 104 11.33 -7.65 -6.04
N ARG A 105 11.01 -8.05 -4.82
CA ARG A 105 9.72 -8.65 -4.51
C ARG A 105 9.07 -7.86 -3.37
N GLN A 106 7.93 -7.25 -3.65
CA GLN A 106 7.15 -6.54 -2.66
C GLN A 106 5.69 -6.89 -2.88
N GLU A 107 5.13 -7.61 -1.94
CA GLU A 107 3.75 -8.07 -2.00
C GLU A 107 3.20 -8.25 -0.60
N GLY A 108 1.91 -8.38 -0.48
CA GLY A 108 1.34 -8.55 0.83
C GLY A 108 -0.14 -8.87 0.84
N THR A 109 -0.66 -8.92 2.06
CA THR A 109 -2.08 -9.11 2.34
C THR A 109 -2.55 -8.02 3.28
N LEU A 110 -3.84 -7.70 3.17
CA LEU A 110 -4.51 -6.75 4.05
C LEU A 110 -5.81 -7.38 4.51
N ARG A 111 -6.02 -7.42 5.82
CA ARG A 111 -7.28 -7.87 6.40
C ARG A 111 -7.75 -6.89 7.46
N ILE A 112 -9.04 -6.87 7.68
CA ILE A 112 -9.68 -5.92 8.57
C ILE A 112 -10.43 -6.70 9.64
N GLU A 113 -10.13 -6.42 10.90
CA GLU A 113 -10.76 -7.05 12.06
C GLU A 113 -11.64 -6.02 12.78
N ALA A 114 -12.91 -6.32 12.99
CA ALA A 114 -13.78 -5.45 13.77
C ALA A 114 -13.36 -5.50 15.24
N ILE A 115 -13.16 -4.33 15.88
CA ILE A 115 -12.87 -4.23 17.31
C ILE A 115 -13.93 -3.39 18.04
N GLY A 116 -15.06 -3.22 17.38
CA GLY A 116 -16.22 -2.49 17.87
C GLY A 116 -17.10 -2.08 16.70
N ASP A 117 -18.23 -1.42 16.97
CA ASP A 117 -19.15 -1.00 15.92
C ASP A 117 -18.61 0.14 15.06
N THR A 118 -17.64 0.89 15.60
CA THR A 118 -17.11 2.11 14.96
C THR A 118 -15.60 2.09 14.79
N LYS A 119 -14.97 0.96 15.01
CA LYS A 119 -13.51 0.85 14.91
C LYS A 119 -13.09 -0.52 14.40
N VAL A 120 -12.08 -0.52 13.54
CA VAL A 120 -11.46 -1.75 13.02
C VAL A 120 -9.96 -1.73 13.27
N ARG A 121 -9.37 -2.92 13.28
CA ARG A 121 -7.92 -3.10 13.22
C ARG A 121 -7.55 -3.48 11.80
N ARG A 122 -6.70 -2.67 11.20
CA ARG A 122 -6.15 -2.93 9.87
C ARG A 122 -4.83 -3.68 10.04
N VAL A 123 -4.75 -4.89 9.49
CA VAL A 123 -3.55 -5.74 9.61
C VAL A 123 -2.97 -5.98 8.23
N ALA A 124 -1.76 -5.48 8.01
CA ALA A 124 -1.03 -5.70 6.75
C ALA A 124 0.19 -6.57 7.01
N GLU A 125 0.34 -7.62 6.23
CA GLU A 125 1.52 -8.48 6.25
C GLU A 125 2.23 -8.34 4.92
N LEU A 126 3.53 -8.03 4.95
CA LEU A 126 4.29 -7.67 3.76
C LEU A 126 5.52 -8.55 3.61
N ILE A 127 5.84 -8.87 2.36
CA ILE A 127 7.10 -9.45 1.95
C ILE A 127 7.84 -8.36 1.18
N ASN A 128 9.08 -8.08 1.58
CA ASN A 128 9.92 -7.04 0.99
C ASN A 128 11.32 -7.62 0.83
N GLU A 129 11.62 -8.14 -0.36
CA GLU A 129 12.85 -8.88 -0.64
C GLU A 129 13.60 -8.24 -1.81
N ALA A 130 14.91 -8.10 -1.65
CA ALA A 130 15.79 -7.59 -2.71
C ALA A 130 16.98 -8.53 -2.89
N LYS A 131 16.99 -9.26 -3.99
CA LYS A 131 18.08 -10.17 -4.34
C LYS A 131 19.11 -9.42 -5.20
N VAL A 132 19.78 -8.44 -4.59
CA VAL A 132 20.77 -7.59 -5.24
C VAL A 132 22.10 -7.77 -4.53
N PHE A 133 23.14 -8.07 -5.29
CA PHE A 133 24.48 -8.28 -4.73
C PHE A 133 24.97 -7.02 -3.98
N ALA A 134 25.57 -7.25 -2.83
CA ALA A 134 26.20 -6.25 -1.94
C ALA A 134 25.24 -5.27 -1.25
N ILE A 135 24.16 -4.81 -1.91
CA ILE A 135 23.27 -3.78 -1.33
C ILE A 135 21.84 -4.26 -1.11
N GLY A 136 21.56 -5.55 -1.32
CA GLY A 136 20.22 -6.12 -1.12
C GLY A 136 19.70 -5.88 0.28
N GLY A 137 20.52 -6.14 1.30
CA GLY A 137 20.13 -5.90 2.70
C GLY A 137 19.87 -4.43 3.03
N LEU A 138 20.67 -3.52 2.47
CA LEU A 138 20.45 -2.09 2.65
C LEU A 138 19.15 -1.65 1.97
N LEU A 139 18.88 -2.16 0.77
CA LEU A 139 17.65 -1.87 0.06
C LEU A 139 16.44 -2.38 0.84
N GLU A 140 16.48 -3.62 1.34
CA GLU A 140 15.40 -4.19 2.14
C GLU A 140 15.11 -3.37 3.39
N SER A 141 16.16 -3.01 4.15
CA SER A 141 15.97 -2.26 5.39
C SER A 141 15.47 -0.83 5.17
N SER A 142 15.97 -0.15 4.14
CA SER A 142 15.51 1.21 3.82
C SER A 142 14.11 1.21 3.23
N ALA A 143 13.76 0.22 2.42
CA ALA A 143 12.40 0.07 1.90
C ALA A 143 11.41 -0.27 3.02
N GLU A 144 11.77 -1.15 3.95
CA GLU A 144 10.92 -1.47 5.09
C GLU A 144 10.63 -0.23 5.92
N LYS A 145 11.66 0.58 6.21
CA LYS A 145 11.48 1.83 6.95
C LYS A 145 10.50 2.76 6.24
N GLN A 146 10.68 2.97 4.94
CA GLN A 146 9.81 3.84 4.17
C GLN A 146 8.38 3.30 4.08
N LEU A 147 8.22 1.99 3.94
CA LEU A 147 6.92 1.34 3.93
C LEU A 147 6.20 1.49 5.26
N ARG A 148 6.88 1.26 6.37
CA ARG A 148 6.28 1.44 7.70
C ARG A 148 5.82 2.88 7.91
N GLU A 149 6.64 3.85 7.54
CA GLU A 149 6.27 5.26 7.61
C GLU A 149 5.04 5.57 6.74
N GLY A 150 5.01 5.04 5.52
CA GLY A 150 3.88 5.21 4.61
C GLY A 150 2.60 4.61 5.15
N TRP A 151 2.67 3.42 5.73
CA TRP A 151 1.50 2.78 6.34
C TRP A 151 1.01 3.57 7.55
N ASP A 152 1.91 4.09 8.40
CA ASP A 152 1.56 4.94 9.53
C ASP A 152 0.86 6.22 9.06
N GLN A 153 1.43 6.89 8.06
CA GLN A 153 0.84 8.11 7.50
C GLN A 153 -0.52 7.84 6.86
N SER A 154 -0.67 6.69 6.19
CA SER A 154 -1.95 6.32 5.56
C SER A 154 -3.05 6.12 6.60
N ALA A 155 -2.73 5.58 7.77
CA ALA A 155 -3.70 5.39 8.85
C ALA A 155 -4.18 6.75 9.38
N VAL A 156 -3.25 7.67 9.62
CA VAL A 156 -3.58 9.03 10.07
C VAL A 156 -4.44 9.73 9.03
N PHE A 157 -4.07 9.65 7.77
CA PHE A 157 -4.82 10.29 6.68
C PHE A 157 -6.23 9.71 6.55
N MET A 158 -6.35 8.40 6.64
CA MET A 158 -7.67 7.74 6.53
C MET A 158 -8.59 8.15 7.67
N ASN A 159 -8.07 8.24 8.90
CA ASN A 159 -8.86 8.68 10.04
C ASN A 159 -9.32 10.14 9.88
N LYS A 160 -8.48 11.01 9.31
CA LYS A 160 -8.87 12.39 8.99
C LYS A 160 -9.92 12.43 7.89
N TRP A 161 -9.75 11.62 6.86
CA TRP A 161 -10.73 11.51 5.77
C TRP A 161 -12.09 11.10 6.29
N LEU A 162 -12.13 10.07 7.14
CA LEU A 162 -13.36 9.57 7.74
C LEU A 162 -14.05 10.64 8.59
N ALA A 163 -13.29 11.44 9.33
CA ALA A 163 -13.84 12.52 10.15
C ALA A 163 -14.47 13.63 9.31
N SER A 164 -13.91 13.91 8.13
CA SER A 164 -14.40 14.95 7.21
C SER A 164 -15.40 14.43 6.16
N HIS A 165 -15.56 13.12 6.05
CA HIS A 165 -16.48 12.48 5.10
C HIS A 165 -17.32 11.45 5.87
N PRO A 166 -18.21 11.89 6.79
CA PRO A 166 -18.97 10.93 7.58
C PRO A 166 -19.86 10.06 6.71
N ALA A 167 -19.96 8.78 7.09
CA ALA A 167 -20.84 7.83 6.41
C ALA A 167 -22.30 8.25 6.64
N THR A 168 -23.06 8.32 5.55
CA THR A 168 -24.49 8.65 5.61
C THR A 168 -25.32 7.40 5.44
#